data_9530e20d90a4d972091c73af003bd4d8
#
_entry.id   9530e20d90a4d972091c73af003bd4d8
#
_cell.length_a   1.000
_cell.length_b   1.000
_cell.length_c   1.000
_cell.angle_alpha   90.00
_cell.angle_beta   90.00
_cell.angle_gamma   90.00
#
_symmetry.space_group_name_H-M   'P 1'
#
loop_
_entity.id
_entity.type
_entity.pdbx_description
1 polymer ?
#
loop_
_entity_poly.entity_id
_entity_poly.type
_entity_poly.pdbx_seq_one_letter_code
_entity_poly.pdbx_strand_id
1 'polypeptide(L)'
;MAIIKNNSTISISTHTVKATTHGRYLIRRPSTSVATPILVGFHGYGEHAERLLSELTLIPGTDEWLLLSIQGLHRFYSKSGRHVVSSWMTRQDRDSAITDNVAYINDVVGAVRETHATTSTVVYCGFSQGVAMAYRAAAHGNHRCHGIVALAGDLPPELQDDRGIKWPPILIGRGNTDEWYTQDKMNADLTFFHSINIKPETCRFNAGHEWTEDFRNHVSQFLRHIR
;
A
#
# COMPACT_ATOMS: atom_id res chain seq x y z
N MET A 1 -65.07 -14.83 -8.67
CA MET A 1 -64.10 -14.28 -9.66
C MET A 1 -62.76 -14.05 -8.95
N ALA A 2 -61.85 -15.01 -9.08
CA ALA A 2 -60.56 -14.97 -8.37
C ALA A 2 -59.54 -14.21 -9.22
N ILE A 3 -59.02 -13.11 -8.70
CA ILE A 3 -57.95 -12.33 -9.34
C ILE A 3 -56.63 -13.06 -9.05
N ILE A 4 -56.08 -13.78 -10.06
CA ILE A 4 -54.74 -14.33 -10.01
C ILE A 4 -53.74 -13.17 -10.15
N LYS A 5 -53.11 -12.77 -9.05
CA LYS A 5 -51.92 -11.87 -9.09
C LYS A 5 -50.74 -12.75 -9.58
N ASN A 6 -50.35 -12.53 -10.82
CA ASN A 6 -49.07 -13.03 -11.33
C ASN A 6 -47.94 -12.30 -10.58
N ASN A 7 -47.36 -12.94 -9.57
CA ASN A 7 -46.06 -12.52 -8.98
C ASN A 7 -44.96 -13.02 -9.93
N SER A 8 -44.67 -12.28 -10.98
CA SER A 8 -43.42 -12.46 -11.71
C SER A 8 -42.29 -11.96 -10.84
N THR A 9 -41.54 -12.85 -10.21
CA THR A 9 -40.30 -12.51 -9.48
C THR A 9 -39.30 -12.02 -10.49
N ILE A 10 -38.99 -10.75 -10.48
CA ILE A 10 -37.90 -10.17 -11.30
C ILE A 10 -36.61 -10.76 -10.75
N SER A 11 -35.88 -11.52 -11.57
CA SER A 11 -34.58 -12.06 -11.25
C SER A 11 -33.52 -11.06 -11.74
N ILE A 12 -32.67 -10.58 -10.82
CA ILE A 12 -31.51 -9.72 -11.12
C ILE A 12 -30.26 -10.58 -10.95
N SER A 13 -29.40 -10.61 -11.96
CA SER A 13 -28.10 -11.26 -11.89
C SER A 13 -26.99 -10.24 -12.02
N THR A 14 -25.91 -10.42 -11.23
CA THR A 14 -24.72 -9.56 -11.29
C THR A 14 -23.62 -10.28 -12.06
N HIS A 15 -23.02 -9.58 -12.99
CA HIS A 15 -21.91 -10.09 -13.81
C HIS A 15 -20.75 -9.10 -13.78
N THR A 16 -19.52 -9.62 -13.87
CA THR A 16 -18.31 -8.82 -13.99
C THR A 16 -17.60 -9.15 -15.29
N VAL A 17 -16.90 -8.14 -15.85
CA VAL A 17 -16.07 -8.30 -17.05
C VAL A 17 -14.78 -7.51 -16.82
N LYS A 18 -13.64 -8.07 -17.24
CA LYS A 18 -12.36 -7.39 -17.17
C LYS A 18 -12.35 -6.17 -18.11
N ALA A 19 -11.98 -5.01 -17.58
CA ALA A 19 -11.82 -3.77 -18.33
C ALA A 19 -10.40 -3.23 -18.17
N THR A 20 -9.87 -2.59 -19.24
CA THR A 20 -8.54 -1.97 -19.19
C THR A 20 -8.65 -0.51 -18.78
N THR A 21 -7.78 -0.08 -17.87
CA THR A 21 -7.62 1.31 -17.48
C THR A 21 -6.13 1.69 -17.43
N HIS A 22 -5.83 2.99 -17.57
CA HIS A 22 -4.47 3.49 -17.42
C HIS A 22 -4.19 3.83 -15.95
N GLY A 23 -3.15 3.21 -15.39
CA GLY A 23 -2.58 3.58 -14.10
C GLY A 23 -1.72 4.84 -14.20
N ARG A 24 -1.46 5.49 -13.08
CA ARG A 24 -0.60 6.68 -12.97
C ARG A 24 0.35 6.51 -11.80
N TYR A 25 1.60 6.90 -12.00
CA TYR A 25 2.62 6.93 -10.95
C TYR A 25 3.55 8.12 -11.13
N LEU A 26 4.24 8.48 -10.07
CA LEU A 26 5.22 9.56 -10.03
C LEU A 26 6.58 9.00 -9.62
N ILE A 27 7.63 9.55 -10.20
CA ILE A 27 9.01 9.19 -9.87
C ILE A 27 9.77 10.45 -9.45
N ARG A 28 10.48 10.36 -8.32
CA ARG A 28 11.59 11.24 -8.01
C ARG A 28 12.89 10.46 -8.15
N ARG A 29 13.71 10.86 -9.09
CA ARG A 29 15.03 10.25 -9.32
C ARG A 29 16.06 10.85 -8.38
N PRO A 30 17.00 10.05 -7.87
CA PRO A 30 18.20 10.58 -7.20
C PRO A 30 19.08 11.35 -8.19
N SER A 31 19.91 12.23 -7.67
CA SER A 31 20.87 13.06 -8.46
C SER A 31 22.14 12.27 -8.82
N THR A 32 22.03 10.97 -9.03
CA THR A 32 23.19 10.10 -9.33
C THR A 32 22.95 9.31 -10.61
N SER A 33 24.02 8.94 -11.29
CA SER A 33 23.99 8.05 -12.47
C SER A 33 24.16 6.57 -12.13
N VAL A 34 24.47 6.22 -10.87
CA VAL A 34 24.58 4.82 -10.44
C VAL A 34 23.24 4.19 -10.19
N ALA A 35 23.17 2.87 -10.27
CA ALA A 35 21.95 2.13 -9.96
C ALA A 35 21.56 2.33 -8.48
N THR A 36 20.28 2.63 -8.23
CA THR A 36 19.76 2.96 -6.90
C THR A 36 18.63 2.01 -6.49
N PRO A 37 18.43 1.79 -5.18
CA PRO A 37 17.28 1.04 -4.68
C PRO A 37 15.97 1.81 -4.94
N ILE A 38 14.84 1.08 -4.95
CA ILE A 38 13.51 1.65 -5.17
C ILE A 38 12.73 1.64 -3.86
N LEU A 39 12.18 2.80 -3.47
CA LEU A 39 11.16 2.93 -2.44
C LEU A 39 9.81 3.19 -3.09
N VAL A 40 8.92 2.19 -3.04
CA VAL A 40 7.59 2.24 -3.66
C VAL A 40 6.56 2.64 -2.62
N GLY A 41 5.81 3.69 -2.88
CA GLY A 41 4.80 4.23 -1.97
C GLY A 41 3.36 3.97 -2.42
N PHE A 42 2.49 3.64 -1.45
CA PHE A 42 1.06 3.41 -1.58
C PHE A 42 0.30 4.34 -0.64
N HIS A 43 -0.42 5.31 -1.19
CA HIS A 43 -1.13 6.34 -0.43
C HIS A 43 -2.39 5.83 0.29
N GLY A 44 -2.92 6.60 1.25
CA GLY A 44 -4.16 6.32 1.96
C GLY A 44 -5.42 6.52 1.11
N TYR A 45 -6.58 6.10 1.64
CA TYR A 45 -7.88 6.36 1.02
C TYR A 45 -8.13 7.86 0.89
N GLY A 46 -8.58 8.28 -0.30
CA GLY A 46 -8.89 9.69 -0.55
C GLY A 46 -7.66 10.59 -0.65
N GLU A 47 -6.48 10.00 -0.81
CA GLU A 47 -5.23 10.70 -1.12
C GLU A 47 -4.84 10.53 -2.60
N HIS A 48 -3.64 10.95 -2.97
CA HIS A 48 -3.09 10.88 -4.31
C HIS A 48 -1.56 10.74 -4.29
N ALA A 49 -0.99 10.35 -5.43
CA ALA A 49 0.44 10.04 -5.53
C ALA A 49 1.36 11.21 -5.16
N GLU A 50 0.97 12.47 -5.47
CA GLU A 50 1.76 13.66 -5.13
C GLU A 50 1.90 13.84 -3.61
N ARG A 51 0.79 13.64 -2.87
CA ARG A 51 0.80 13.73 -1.42
C ARG A 51 1.80 12.74 -0.81
N LEU A 52 1.71 11.49 -1.23
CA LEU A 52 2.61 10.46 -0.73
C LEU A 52 4.06 10.68 -1.18
N LEU A 53 4.30 11.09 -2.43
CA LEU A 53 5.65 11.39 -2.90
C LEU A 53 6.32 12.48 -2.05
N SER A 54 5.55 13.50 -1.64
CA SER A 54 6.02 14.54 -0.73
C SER A 54 6.45 13.94 0.62
N GLU A 55 5.66 13.03 1.20
CA GLU A 55 6.01 12.36 2.45
C GLU A 55 7.29 11.52 2.32
N LEU A 56 7.40 10.72 1.24
CA LEU A 56 8.61 9.92 0.98
C LEU A 56 9.86 10.79 0.80
N THR A 57 9.70 11.97 0.20
CA THR A 57 10.81 12.92 0.00
C THR A 57 11.31 13.52 1.31
N LEU A 58 10.46 13.62 2.32
CA LEU A 58 10.83 14.14 3.65
C LEU A 58 11.55 13.09 4.53
N ILE A 59 11.64 11.83 4.12
CA ILE A 59 12.38 10.80 4.85
C ILE A 59 13.88 11.04 4.65
N PRO A 60 14.69 11.24 5.73
CA PRO A 60 16.12 11.50 5.59
C PRO A 60 16.87 10.35 4.88
N GLY A 61 17.72 10.69 3.93
CA GLY A 61 18.53 9.71 3.16
C GLY A 61 17.83 9.10 1.95
N THR A 62 16.57 9.49 1.65
CA THR A 62 15.88 9.02 0.43
C THR A 62 16.30 9.75 -0.84
N ASP A 63 17.17 10.75 -0.75
CA ASP A 63 17.87 11.36 -1.89
C ASP A 63 18.76 10.37 -2.66
N GLU A 64 19.15 9.27 -2.03
CA GLU A 64 19.89 8.16 -2.64
C GLU A 64 18.99 7.03 -3.18
N TRP A 65 17.67 7.18 -3.10
CA TRP A 65 16.66 6.22 -3.56
C TRP A 65 15.88 6.75 -4.76
N LEU A 66 15.51 5.87 -5.67
CA LEU A 66 14.43 6.16 -6.60
C LEU A 66 13.11 6.05 -5.83
N LEU A 67 12.41 7.18 -5.66
CA LEU A 67 11.09 7.19 -5.04
C LEU A 67 10.02 7.00 -6.11
N LEU A 68 9.17 6.01 -5.91
CA LEU A 68 8.08 5.66 -6.82
C LEU A 68 6.77 5.74 -6.04
N SER A 69 5.92 6.71 -6.35
CA SER A 69 4.59 6.85 -5.74
C SER A 69 3.51 6.46 -6.72
N ILE A 70 2.77 5.40 -6.41
CA ILE A 70 1.75 4.82 -7.29
C ILE A 70 0.37 5.36 -6.90
N GLN A 71 -0.42 5.79 -7.90
CA GLN A 71 -1.80 6.25 -7.73
C GLN A 71 -2.76 5.06 -7.77
N GLY A 72 -3.65 4.94 -6.79
CA GLY A 72 -4.72 3.93 -6.81
C GLY A 72 -5.61 4.04 -8.05
N LEU A 73 -6.12 2.91 -8.55
CA LEU A 73 -6.85 2.86 -9.82
C LEU A 73 -8.24 3.52 -9.76
N HIS A 74 -8.92 3.52 -8.60
CA HIS A 74 -10.26 4.08 -8.43
C HIS A 74 -10.20 5.56 -8.11
N ARG A 75 -10.24 6.42 -9.15
CA ARG A 75 -10.17 7.88 -9.02
C ARG A 75 -11.54 8.49 -8.79
N PHE A 76 -11.60 9.49 -7.92
CA PHE A 76 -12.80 10.25 -7.65
C PHE A 76 -12.45 11.67 -7.20
N TYR A 77 -13.44 12.55 -7.19
CA TYR A 77 -13.23 13.90 -6.70
C TYR A 77 -13.29 13.94 -5.17
N SER A 78 -12.39 14.69 -4.54
CA SER A 78 -12.46 15.00 -3.11
C SER A 78 -13.80 15.64 -2.74
N LYS A 79 -14.16 15.64 -1.46
CA LYS A 79 -15.41 16.27 -0.98
C LYS A 79 -15.56 17.74 -1.43
N SER A 80 -14.45 18.47 -1.60
CA SER A 80 -14.48 19.85 -2.12
C SER A 80 -14.66 19.94 -3.64
N GLY A 81 -14.59 18.82 -4.38
CA GLY A 81 -14.63 18.78 -5.83
C GLY A 81 -13.39 19.35 -6.54
N ARG A 82 -12.40 19.85 -5.79
CA ARG A 82 -11.22 20.56 -6.36
C ARG A 82 -10.06 19.67 -6.71
N HIS A 83 -9.95 18.50 -6.09
CA HIS A 83 -8.82 17.60 -6.26
C HIS A 83 -9.29 16.21 -6.68
N VAL A 84 -8.55 15.57 -7.57
CA VAL A 84 -8.72 14.15 -7.87
C VAL A 84 -7.90 13.37 -6.85
N VAL A 85 -8.59 12.50 -6.14
CA VAL A 85 -8.02 11.56 -5.17
C VAL A 85 -8.34 10.13 -5.60
N SER A 86 -7.83 9.13 -4.91
CA SER A 86 -8.11 7.76 -5.28
C SER A 86 -8.22 6.80 -4.09
N SER A 87 -8.69 5.62 -4.40
CA SER A 87 -8.78 4.47 -3.51
C SER A 87 -8.18 3.26 -4.22
N TRP A 88 -7.61 2.34 -3.46
CA TRP A 88 -7.12 1.06 -3.98
C TRP A 88 -8.27 0.09 -4.22
N MET A 89 -9.25 0.09 -3.33
CA MET A 89 -10.41 -0.80 -3.43
C MET A 89 -11.57 -0.33 -2.54
N THR A 90 -12.74 -0.92 -2.76
CA THR A 90 -13.89 -0.84 -1.87
C THR A 90 -14.26 -2.26 -1.40
N ARG A 91 -15.41 -2.41 -0.75
CA ARG A 91 -15.96 -3.73 -0.40
C ARG A 91 -16.52 -4.47 -1.61
N GLN A 92 -16.97 -3.73 -2.63
CA GLN A 92 -17.51 -4.30 -3.86
C GLN A 92 -16.39 -4.87 -4.70
N ASP A 93 -16.56 -6.08 -5.20
CA ASP A 93 -15.62 -6.80 -6.09
C ASP A 93 -14.16 -6.79 -5.56
N ARG A 94 -14.03 -6.94 -4.22
CA ARG A 94 -12.77 -6.77 -3.50
C ARG A 94 -11.66 -7.67 -4.02
N ASP A 95 -11.95 -8.93 -4.30
CA ASP A 95 -10.94 -9.91 -4.72
C ASP A 95 -10.41 -9.60 -6.13
N SER A 96 -11.27 -9.17 -7.05
CA SER A 96 -10.86 -8.66 -8.35
C SER A 96 -9.99 -7.42 -8.21
N ALA A 97 -10.39 -6.48 -7.35
CA ALA A 97 -9.61 -5.26 -7.11
C ALA A 97 -8.22 -5.57 -6.49
N ILE A 98 -8.10 -6.56 -5.62
CA ILE A 98 -6.80 -7.02 -5.09
C ILE A 98 -5.92 -7.53 -6.23
N THR A 99 -6.44 -8.45 -7.05
CA THR A 99 -5.72 -9.04 -8.18
C THR A 99 -5.25 -7.98 -9.17
N ASP A 100 -6.15 -7.06 -9.56
CA ASP A 100 -5.86 -6.00 -10.53
C ASP A 100 -4.81 -5.03 -9.99
N ASN A 101 -4.88 -4.65 -8.71
CA ASN A 101 -3.90 -3.76 -8.09
C ASN A 101 -2.51 -4.42 -7.97
N VAL A 102 -2.42 -5.70 -7.61
CA VAL A 102 -1.13 -6.41 -7.55
C VAL A 102 -0.51 -6.51 -8.93
N ALA A 103 -1.29 -6.85 -9.97
CA ALA A 103 -0.82 -6.87 -11.35
C ALA A 103 -0.34 -5.48 -11.80
N TYR A 104 -1.12 -4.44 -11.53
CA TYR A 104 -0.76 -3.06 -11.83
C TYR A 104 0.55 -2.60 -11.15
N ILE A 105 0.74 -2.95 -9.87
CA ILE A 105 1.98 -2.63 -9.15
C ILE A 105 3.17 -3.34 -9.79
N ASN A 106 3.02 -4.61 -10.19
CA ASN A 106 4.06 -5.36 -10.89
C ASN A 106 4.46 -4.68 -12.20
N ASP A 107 3.46 -4.29 -13.01
CA ASP A 107 3.71 -3.61 -14.28
C ASP A 107 4.43 -2.28 -14.10
N VAL A 108 4.04 -1.50 -13.08
CA VAL A 108 4.69 -0.21 -12.77
C VAL A 108 6.14 -0.41 -12.33
N VAL A 109 6.42 -1.34 -11.40
CA VAL A 109 7.80 -1.61 -10.94
C VAL A 109 8.65 -2.17 -12.07
N GLY A 110 8.07 -3.04 -12.92
CA GLY A 110 8.72 -3.55 -14.14
C GLY A 110 9.12 -2.43 -15.09
N ALA A 111 8.19 -1.56 -15.46
CA ALA A 111 8.44 -0.42 -16.36
C ALA A 111 9.50 0.55 -15.81
N VAL A 112 9.52 0.77 -14.48
CA VAL A 112 10.54 1.60 -13.83
C VAL A 112 11.93 0.95 -13.95
N ARG A 113 12.04 -0.36 -13.73
CA ARG A 113 13.30 -1.10 -13.86
C ARG A 113 13.84 -1.14 -15.29
N GLU A 114 12.97 -1.18 -16.27
CA GLU A 114 13.36 -1.14 -17.70
C GLU A 114 13.89 0.23 -18.12
N THR A 115 13.40 1.31 -17.51
CA THR A 115 13.68 2.68 -17.93
C THR A 115 14.66 3.43 -17.04
N HIS A 116 15.02 2.87 -15.87
CA HIS A 116 15.89 3.51 -14.88
C HIS A 116 16.94 2.53 -14.36
N ALA A 117 18.16 3.01 -14.12
CA ALA A 117 19.20 2.24 -13.47
C ALA A 117 18.84 2.00 -12.00
N THR A 118 18.43 0.77 -11.68
CA THR A 118 18.01 0.36 -10.33
C THR A 118 18.75 -0.88 -9.87
N THR A 119 18.98 -0.98 -8.55
CA THR A 119 19.46 -2.22 -7.93
C THR A 119 18.32 -3.25 -7.82
N SER A 120 18.60 -4.43 -7.32
CA SER A 120 17.56 -5.43 -7.01
C SER A 120 16.69 -5.02 -5.82
N THR A 121 17.15 -4.10 -4.97
CA THR A 121 16.48 -3.71 -3.72
C THR A 121 15.20 -2.94 -3.99
N VAL A 122 14.07 -3.46 -3.47
CA VAL A 122 12.75 -2.82 -3.49
C VAL A 122 12.19 -2.84 -2.07
N VAL A 123 11.74 -1.69 -1.58
CA VAL A 123 11.02 -1.55 -0.32
C VAL A 123 9.63 -1.00 -0.61
N TYR A 124 8.61 -1.61 -0.03
CA TYR A 124 7.22 -1.15 -0.12
C TYR A 124 6.84 -0.34 1.12
N CYS A 125 6.28 0.84 0.90
CA CYS A 125 5.89 1.78 1.94
C CYS A 125 4.42 2.16 1.78
N GLY A 126 3.57 1.80 2.74
CA GLY A 126 2.14 2.10 2.72
C GLY A 126 1.72 3.02 3.86
N PHE A 127 0.74 3.86 3.58
CA PHE A 127 0.01 4.65 4.58
C PHE A 127 -1.47 4.27 4.58
N SER A 128 -2.04 3.98 5.76
CA SER A 128 -3.47 3.69 5.92
C SER A 128 -3.94 2.58 4.97
N GLN A 129 -4.89 2.82 4.05
CA GLN A 129 -5.32 1.83 3.05
C GLN A 129 -4.15 1.31 2.19
N GLY A 130 -3.14 2.13 1.95
CA GLY A 130 -1.95 1.75 1.19
C GLY A 130 -1.07 0.70 1.88
N VAL A 131 -1.17 0.55 3.21
CA VAL A 131 -0.47 -0.51 3.95
C VAL A 131 -0.89 -1.89 3.46
N ALA A 132 -2.20 -2.08 3.25
CA ALA A 132 -2.71 -3.33 2.71
C ALA A 132 -2.14 -3.64 1.32
N MET A 133 -1.85 -2.62 0.51
CA MET A 133 -1.21 -2.80 -0.80
C MET A 133 0.27 -3.13 -0.67
N ALA A 134 0.99 -2.52 0.28
CA ALA A 134 2.38 -2.86 0.55
C ALA A 134 2.54 -4.34 0.94
N TYR A 135 1.69 -4.83 1.83
CA TYR A 135 1.68 -6.25 2.23
C TYR A 135 1.32 -7.18 1.07
N ARG A 136 0.29 -6.86 0.28
CA ARG A 136 -0.14 -7.67 -0.87
C ARG A 136 0.91 -7.73 -1.97
N ALA A 137 1.53 -6.59 -2.29
CA ALA A 137 2.61 -6.53 -3.25
C ALA A 137 3.85 -7.33 -2.80
N ALA A 138 4.14 -7.33 -1.49
CA ALA A 138 5.21 -8.14 -0.92
C ALA A 138 4.91 -9.64 -0.95
N ALA A 139 3.64 -10.03 -0.70
CA ALA A 139 3.21 -11.42 -0.63
C ALA A 139 3.01 -12.06 -2.01
N HIS A 140 2.42 -11.33 -2.95
CA HIS A 140 1.94 -11.87 -4.22
C HIS A 140 2.54 -11.18 -5.46
N GLY A 141 3.39 -10.18 -5.27
CA GLY A 141 4.06 -9.49 -6.35
C GLY A 141 5.19 -10.31 -6.98
N ASN A 142 5.53 -9.97 -8.24
CA ASN A 142 6.61 -10.63 -9.00
C ASN A 142 8.01 -10.09 -8.64
N HIS A 143 8.07 -8.95 -7.94
CA HIS A 143 9.32 -8.31 -7.55
C HIS A 143 9.63 -8.64 -6.09
N ARG A 144 10.81 -9.22 -5.84
CA ARG A 144 11.24 -9.53 -4.48
C ARG A 144 11.22 -8.26 -3.63
N CYS A 145 10.46 -8.30 -2.54
CA CYS A 145 10.42 -7.26 -1.53
C CYS A 145 11.57 -7.45 -0.53
N HIS A 146 12.28 -6.37 -0.20
CA HIS A 146 13.40 -6.37 0.73
C HIS A 146 13.06 -5.72 2.07
N GLY A 147 11.92 -5.03 2.15
CA GLY A 147 11.41 -4.44 3.38
C GLY A 147 10.02 -3.86 3.20
N ILE A 148 9.24 -3.82 4.29
CA ILE A 148 7.91 -3.22 4.32
C ILE A 148 7.89 -2.14 5.40
N VAL A 149 7.41 -0.95 5.03
CA VAL A 149 7.10 0.14 5.93
C VAL A 149 5.58 0.30 5.96
N ALA A 150 4.96 0.00 7.11
CA ALA A 150 3.52 0.00 7.31
C ALA A 150 3.14 1.10 8.32
N LEU A 151 2.64 2.23 7.84
CA LEU A 151 2.18 3.34 8.69
C LEU A 151 0.67 3.37 8.79
N ALA A 152 0.16 3.25 10.02
CA ALA A 152 -1.24 3.49 10.36
C ALA A 152 -2.24 2.62 9.56
N GLY A 153 -1.90 1.34 9.35
CA GLY A 153 -2.76 0.38 8.65
C GLY A 153 -2.45 -1.05 9.03
N ASP A 154 -3.47 -1.90 8.97
CA ASP A 154 -3.45 -3.28 9.41
C ASP A 154 -3.04 -4.26 8.29
N LEU A 155 -2.53 -5.41 8.71
CA LEU A 155 -2.27 -6.56 7.85
C LEU A 155 -3.60 -7.09 7.29
N PRO A 156 -3.74 -7.26 5.95
CA PRO A 156 -4.92 -7.86 5.37
C PRO A 156 -5.20 -9.27 5.91
N PRO A 157 -6.44 -9.57 6.33
CA PRO A 157 -6.76 -10.85 6.97
C PRO A 157 -6.51 -12.06 6.07
N GLU A 158 -6.71 -11.93 4.76
CA GLU A 158 -6.46 -13.02 3.81
C GLU A 158 -5.00 -13.45 3.72
N LEU A 159 -4.07 -12.57 4.09
CA LEU A 159 -2.63 -12.90 4.11
C LEU A 159 -2.23 -13.68 5.37
N GLN A 160 -3.06 -13.69 6.39
CA GLN A 160 -2.80 -14.43 7.62
C GLN A 160 -3.00 -15.94 7.45
N ASP A 161 -3.78 -16.34 6.45
CA ASP A 161 -4.08 -17.75 6.15
C ASP A 161 -2.98 -18.39 5.26
N ASP A 162 -2.18 -17.59 4.55
CA ASP A 162 -1.11 -18.06 3.67
C ASP A 162 0.23 -18.19 4.42
N ARG A 163 0.52 -19.40 4.89
CA ARG A 163 1.77 -19.72 5.59
C ARG A 163 3.00 -19.83 4.68
N GLY A 164 2.81 -19.78 3.37
CA GLY A 164 3.89 -19.82 2.35
C GLY A 164 4.58 -18.48 2.14
N ILE A 165 4.02 -17.39 2.60
CA ILE A 165 4.57 -16.05 2.39
C ILE A 165 5.91 -15.90 3.12
N LYS A 166 6.94 -15.49 2.37
CA LYS A 166 8.26 -15.15 2.91
C LYS A 166 8.34 -13.65 3.17
N TRP A 167 7.97 -13.26 4.38
CA TRP A 167 7.97 -11.87 4.77
C TRP A 167 9.39 -11.31 4.87
N PRO A 168 9.67 -10.11 4.30
CA PRO A 168 10.92 -9.40 4.54
C PRO A 168 10.91 -8.74 5.94
N PRO A 169 11.98 -8.04 6.34
CA PRO A 169 11.93 -7.12 7.49
C PRO A 169 10.74 -6.15 7.37
N ILE A 170 10.08 -5.86 8.51
CA ILE A 170 8.88 -5.03 8.57
C ILE A 170 9.05 -3.96 9.64
N LEU A 171 8.72 -2.71 9.30
CA LEU A 171 8.56 -1.60 10.25
C LEU A 171 7.07 -1.22 10.31
N ILE A 172 6.48 -1.29 11.52
CA ILE A 172 5.09 -0.88 11.76
C ILE A 172 5.08 0.40 12.58
N GLY A 173 4.43 1.43 12.05
CA GLY A 173 4.24 2.73 12.69
C GLY A 173 2.79 3.01 13.10
N ARG A 174 2.60 3.58 14.30
CA ARG A 174 1.30 3.96 14.81
C ARG A 174 1.36 5.23 15.66
N GLY A 175 0.46 6.17 15.41
CA GLY A 175 0.22 7.31 16.31
C GLY A 175 -0.53 6.87 17.57
N ASN A 176 -0.14 7.40 18.74
CA ASN A 176 -0.74 7.00 20.03
C ASN A 176 -2.24 7.30 20.10
N THR A 177 -2.72 8.30 19.38
CA THR A 177 -4.13 8.70 19.31
C THR A 177 -4.79 8.34 17.98
N ASP A 178 -4.20 7.41 17.21
CA ASP A 178 -4.80 6.91 15.96
C ASP A 178 -6.05 6.11 16.26
N GLU A 179 -7.21 6.60 15.77
CA GLU A 179 -8.53 6.00 15.95
C GLU A 179 -8.87 4.94 14.88
N TRP A 180 -8.12 4.91 13.76
CA TRP A 180 -8.31 3.96 12.66
C TRP A 180 -7.46 2.70 12.81
N TYR A 181 -6.15 2.89 13.01
CA TYR A 181 -5.23 1.82 13.36
C TYR A 181 -4.99 1.82 14.85
N THR A 182 -5.94 1.23 15.58
CA THR A 182 -5.95 1.23 17.04
C THR A 182 -4.82 0.37 17.62
N GLN A 183 -4.56 0.54 18.94
CA GLN A 183 -3.60 -0.30 19.65
C GLN A 183 -3.93 -1.80 19.53
N ASP A 184 -5.22 -2.15 19.59
CA ASP A 184 -5.66 -3.56 19.48
C ASP A 184 -5.37 -4.15 18.10
N LYS A 185 -5.56 -3.37 17.04
CA LYS A 185 -5.19 -3.79 15.68
C LYS A 185 -3.67 -4.01 15.55
N MET A 186 -2.86 -3.08 16.05
CA MET A 186 -1.41 -3.24 16.08
C MET A 186 -0.99 -4.49 16.87
N ASN A 187 -1.61 -4.73 18.02
CA ASN A 187 -1.33 -5.91 18.84
C ASN A 187 -1.71 -7.21 18.11
N ALA A 188 -2.83 -7.21 17.36
CA ALA A 188 -3.25 -8.36 16.55
C ALA A 188 -2.22 -8.66 15.45
N ASP A 189 -1.76 -7.64 14.71
CA ASP A 189 -0.73 -7.79 13.68
C ASP A 189 0.58 -8.33 14.27
N LEU A 190 1.04 -7.78 15.40
CA LEU A 190 2.24 -8.24 16.07
C LEU A 190 2.11 -9.69 16.57
N THR A 191 0.94 -10.06 17.09
CA THR A 191 0.65 -11.43 17.52
C THR A 191 0.72 -12.40 16.35
N PHE A 192 0.15 -12.03 15.20
CA PHE A 192 0.26 -12.83 13.99
C PHE A 192 1.73 -13.02 13.57
N PHE A 193 2.49 -11.93 13.40
CA PHE A 193 3.89 -12.03 12.98
C PHE A 193 4.74 -12.84 13.95
N HIS A 194 4.55 -12.67 15.26
CA HIS A 194 5.24 -13.49 16.27
C HIS A 194 4.87 -14.97 16.16
N SER A 195 3.62 -15.30 15.83
CA SER A 195 3.16 -16.69 15.66
C SER A 195 3.87 -17.42 14.52
N ILE A 196 4.44 -16.69 13.57
CA ILE A 196 5.23 -17.21 12.44
C ILE A 196 6.72 -16.88 12.56
N ASN A 197 7.20 -16.59 13.78
CA ASN A 197 8.59 -16.28 14.10
C ASN A 197 9.18 -15.05 13.39
N ILE A 198 8.35 -14.08 13.06
CA ILE A 198 8.75 -12.77 12.54
C ILE A 198 8.61 -11.74 13.65
N LYS A 199 9.61 -10.88 13.78
CA LYS A 199 9.63 -9.80 14.77
C LYS A 199 9.71 -8.45 14.06
N PRO A 200 8.57 -7.80 13.78
CA PRO A 200 8.58 -6.46 13.19
C PRO A 200 9.26 -5.44 14.11
N GLU A 201 9.96 -4.47 13.51
CA GLU A 201 10.30 -3.23 14.21
C GLU A 201 9.02 -2.41 14.42
N THR A 202 8.93 -1.70 15.54
CA THR A 202 7.75 -0.90 15.86
C THR A 202 8.14 0.53 16.21
N CYS A 203 7.38 1.50 15.71
CA CYS A 203 7.50 2.90 16.07
C CYS A 203 6.14 3.43 16.53
N ARG A 204 6.09 3.94 17.77
CA ARG A 204 4.93 4.65 18.33
C ARG A 204 5.31 6.08 18.56
N PHE A 205 4.46 7.00 18.16
CA PHE A 205 4.72 8.43 18.23
C PHE A 205 3.49 9.19 18.71
N ASN A 206 3.70 10.40 19.22
CA ASN A 206 2.63 11.21 19.81
C ASN A 206 1.88 12.01 18.73
N ALA A 207 1.01 11.33 17.99
CA ALA A 207 0.13 11.91 16.97
C ALA A 207 -1.07 11.00 16.70
N GLY A 208 -1.94 11.42 15.77
CA GLY A 208 -3.07 10.64 15.27
C GLY A 208 -2.74 9.80 14.04
N HIS A 209 -3.67 9.78 13.07
CA HIS A 209 -3.58 9.02 11.81
C HIS A 209 -2.81 9.81 10.74
N GLU A 210 -1.50 9.97 10.90
CA GLU A 210 -0.70 10.86 10.08
C GLU A 210 0.79 10.48 10.03
N TRP A 211 1.51 11.08 9.09
CA TRP A 211 2.97 11.07 9.04
C TRP A 211 3.55 12.05 10.05
N THR A 212 4.62 11.65 10.73
CA THR A 212 5.37 12.53 11.64
C THR A 212 6.86 12.50 11.32
N GLU A 213 7.59 13.50 11.82
CA GLU A 213 9.05 13.54 11.72
C GLU A 213 9.69 12.34 12.44
N ASP A 214 9.18 12.01 13.62
CA ASP A 214 9.64 10.84 14.39
C ASP A 214 9.55 9.56 13.56
N PHE A 215 8.42 9.32 12.90
CA PHE A 215 8.26 8.14 12.07
C PHE A 215 9.16 8.17 10.84
N ARG A 216 9.32 9.32 10.16
CA ARG A 216 10.25 9.45 9.02
C ARG A 216 11.69 9.14 9.42
N ASN A 217 12.11 9.54 10.63
CA ASN A 217 13.43 9.23 11.17
C ASN A 217 13.61 7.72 11.42
N HIS A 218 12.58 7.02 11.92
CA HIS A 218 12.60 5.56 12.05
C HIS A 218 12.65 4.86 10.69
N VAL A 219 11.88 5.33 9.71
CA VAL A 219 11.96 4.80 8.33
C VAL A 219 13.38 4.99 7.77
N SER A 220 13.99 6.15 7.96
CA SER A 220 15.37 6.39 7.55
C SER A 220 16.36 5.39 8.16
N GLN A 221 16.21 5.07 9.44
CA GLN A 221 17.05 4.06 10.12
C GLN A 221 16.80 2.65 9.54
N PHE A 222 15.54 2.27 9.37
CA PHE A 222 15.13 1.00 8.78
C PHE A 222 15.72 0.81 7.37
N LEU A 223 15.62 1.82 6.51
CA LEU A 223 16.12 1.77 5.13
C LEU A 223 17.65 1.59 5.06
N ARG A 224 18.40 2.09 6.06
CA ARG A 224 19.87 1.88 6.14
C ARG A 224 20.25 0.43 6.39
N HIS A 225 19.42 -0.34 7.08
CA HIS A 225 19.66 -1.77 7.34
C HIS A 225 19.26 -2.66 6.15
N ILE A 226 18.47 -2.15 5.20
CA ILE A 226 18.01 -2.89 4.02
C ILE A 226 18.98 -2.77 2.82
N ARG A 227 19.87 -1.81 2.85
CA ARG A 227 20.86 -1.54 1.77
C ARG A 227 21.93 -2.58 1.66
#